data_2b1f322ee9497d4fc16a9d28593fee6e
#
_entry.id   2b1f322ee9497d4fc16a9d28593fee6e
#
_cell.length_a   1.000
_cell.length_b   1.000
_cell.length_c   1.000
_cell.angle_alpha   90.00
_cell.angle_beta   90.00
_cell.angle_gamma   90.00
#
_symmetry.space_group_name_H-M   'P 1'
#
loop_
_entity.id
_entity.type
_entity.pdbx_description
1 polymer ?
#
loop_
_entity_poly.entity_id
_entity_poly.type
_entity_poly.pdbx_seq_one_letter_code
_entity_poly.pdbx_strand_id
1 'polypeptide(L)'
;PLYSLYLCIYKGYVMKKLIYTLAVNKEKREVDDAGIHEVTKQSWLHYCEKYDIDFYVIDKPQFDVGTPHWFRYFIFDLKPDYDRYLYIDSDIMVHWDSPDIFDYYNELEKLYVVRDNSGLSWVWESINAYKQLFEGIDLDWEKYFNSGVQLFDKSHKDLYQSFKQFYVDNSESIFAFQKQVRKGFDQTPFNYFNTYNNTDIHFMSERFNLVHMARKEILQNYYFIDMGWFWHFNGIP
;
A
#
# COMPACT_ATOMS: atom_id res chain seq x y z
N PRO A 1 -2.22 -14.56 36.36
CA PRO A 1 -3.26 -15.59 36.13
C PRO A 1 -4.28 -15.21 35.05
N LEU A 2 -4.49 -13.93 34.73
CA LEU A 2 -5.43 -13.47 33.70
C LEU A 2 -4.89 -13.60 32.26
N TYR A 3 -3.58 -13.54 32.06
CA TYR A 3 -2.96 -13.73 30.74
C TYR A 3 -3.09 -15.16 30.19
N SER A 4 -3.20 -16.16 31.05
CA SER A 4 -3.36 -17.56 30.65
C SER A 4 -4.78 -17.88 30.15
N LEU A 5 -5.80 -17.12 30.55
CA LEU A 5 -7.18 -17.32 30.10
C LEU A 5 -7.44 -16.73 28.71
N TYR A 6 -6.75 -15.65 28.33
CA TYR A 6 -6.89 -15.06 26.99
C TYR A 6 -6.35 -15.98 25.89
N LEU A 7 -5.28 -16.72 26.16
CA LEU A 7 -4.69 -17.70 25.23
C LEU A 7 -5.54 -18.97 25.03
N CYS A 8 -6.49 -19.28 25.93
CA CYS A 8 -7.31 -20.49 25.82
C CYS A 8 -8.57 -20.31 24.96
N ILE A 9 -9.02 -19.10 24.69
CA ILE A 9 -10.27 -18.84 23.92
C ILE A 9 -9.99 -18.84 22.40
N TYR A 10 -8.76 -18.62 21.96
CA TYR A 10 -8.36 -18.60 20.54
C TYR A 10 -7.82 -19.93 19.98
N LYS A 11 -7.92 -21.02 20.72
CA LYS A 11 -7.54 -22.36 20.22
C LYS A 11 -8.55 -22.86 19.18
N GLY A 12 -8.34 -22.47 17.91
CA GLY A 12 -9.11 -23.00 16.77
C GLY A 12 -9.36 -22.03 15.64
N TYR A 13 -9.19 -20.71 15.83
CA TYR A 13 -9.36 -19.76 14.74
C TYR A 13 -8.01 -19.45 14.08
N VAL A 14 -7.85 -19.88 12.84
CA VAL A 14 -6.70 -19.53 12.00
C VAL A 14 -7.03 -18.22 11.29
N MET A 15 -6.29 -17.17 11.60
CA MET A 15 -6.46 -15.85 10.99
C MET A 15 -6.14 -15.92 9.49
N LYS A 16 -7.11 -15.55 8.66
CA LYS A 16 -6.93 -15.51 7.19
C LYS A 16 -6.16 -14.27 6.79
N LYS A 17 -5.02 -14.45 6.15
CA LYS A 17 -4.12 -13.40 5.69
C LYS A 17 -4.15 -13.32 4.16
N LEU A 18 -4.20 -12.11 3.61
CA LEU A 18 -4.16 -11.86 2.17
C LEU A 18 -3.09 -10.83 1.84
N ILE A 19 -2.20 -11.16 0.91
CA ILE A 19 -1.35 -10.19 0.22
C ILE A 19 -1.96 -9.93 -1.15
N TYR A 20 -2.05 -8.66 -1.57
CA TYR A 20 -2.59 -8.34 -2.88
C TYR A 20 -1.84 -7.18 -3.55
N THR A 21 -1.87 -7.20 -4.89
CA THR A 21 -1.22 -6.22 -5.74
C THR A 21 -2.06 -5.84 -6.95
N LEU A 22 -1.63 -4.82 -7.68
CA LEU A 22 -2.24 -4.40 -8.94
C LEU A 22 -1.37 -4.81 -10.13
N ALA A 23 -1.97 -5.38 -11.17
CA ALA A 23 -1.32 -5.69 -12.44
C ALA A 23 -2.15 -5.20 -13.64
N VAL A 24 -2.61 -3.96 -13.58
CA VAL A 24 -3.38 -3.33 -14.66
C VAL A 24 -2.48 -2.32 -15.37
N ASN A 25 -2.23 -2.53 -16.66
CA ASN A 25 -1.47 -1.61 -17.48
C ASN A 25 -2.14 -0.22 -17.52
N LYS A 26 -1.37 0.82 -17.20
CA LYS A 26 -1.87 2.20 -17.10
C LYS A 26 -2.42 2.76 -18.42
N GLU A 27 -1.81 2.39 -19.54
CA GLU A 27 -2.18 2.92 -20.87
C GLU A 27 -3.32 2.13 -21.50
N LYS A 28 -3.24 0.81 -21.42
CA LYS A 28 -4.21 -0.09 -22.09
C LYS A 28 -5.30 -0.58 -21.15
N ARG A 29 -5.14 -0.41 -19.84
CA ARG A 29 -6.02 -0.97 -18.80
C ARG A 29 -6.15 -2.51 -18.90
N GLU A 30 -5.11 -3.14 -19.38
CA GLU A 30 -4.96 -4.58 -19.52
C GLU A 30 -3.94 -5.09 -18.49
N VAL A 31 -3.84 -6.42 -18.37
CA VAL A 31 -2.82 -7.04 -17.52
C VAL A 31 -1.43 -6.65 -18.02
N ASP A 32 -0.56 -6.23 -17.11
CA ASP A 32 0.84 -5.94 -17.38
C ASP A 32 1.66 -7.23 -17.18
N ASP A 33 1.77 -8.03 -18.22
CA ASP A 33 2.47 -9.32 -18.19
C ASP A 33 3.99 -9.16 -18.41
N ALA A 34 4.46 -7.94 -18.66
CA ALA A 34 5.85 -7.72 -19.05
C ALA A 34 6.65 -7.01 -17.95
N GLY A 35 7.91 -7.40 -17.80
CA GLY A 35 8.90 -6.66 -17.05
C GLY A 35 8.92 -6.94 -15.54
N ILE A 36 9.04 -5.88 -14.76
CA ILE A 36 9.33 -5.96 -13.32
C ILE A 36 8.22 -6.66 -12.53
N HIS A 37 6.96 -6.52 -12.95
CA HIS A 37 5.81 -7.13 -12.27
C HIS A 37 5.92 -8.66 -12.22
N GLU A 38 6.32 -9.33 -13.29
CA GLU A 38 6.44 -10.80 -13.25
C GLU A 38 7.56 -11.26 -12.32
N VAL A 39 8.68 -10.54 -12.29
CA VAL A 39 9.79 -10.85 -11.38
C VAL A 39 9.39 -10.63 -9.92
N THR A 40 8.76 -9.51 -9.62
CA THR A 40 8.31 -9.20 -8.25
C THR A 40 7.26 -10.18 -7.77
N LYS A 41 6.30 -10.53 -8.63
CA LYS A 41 5.26 -11.52 -8.35
C LYS A 41 5.82 -12.87 -7.93
N GLN A 42 6.89 -13.37 -8.59
CA GLN A 42 7.53 -14.63 -8.20
C GLN A 42 8.09 -14.56 -6.78
N SER A 43 8.71 -13.45 -6.38
CA SER A 43 9.19 -13.28 -5.02
C SER A 43 8.08 -13.33 -3.98
N TRP A 44 6.91 -12.74 -4.30
CA TRP A 44 5.74 -12.75 -3.43
C TRP A 44 5.07 -14.10 -3.35
N LEU A 45 4.98 -14.86 -4.45
CA LEU A 45 4.46 -16.23 -4.43
C LEU A 45 5.29 -17.12 -3.50
N HIS A 46 6.62 -17.01 -3.55
CA HIS A 46 7.51 -17.74 -2.66
C HIS A 46 7.33 -17.31 -1.18
N TYR A 47 7.21 -16.00 -0.92
CA TYR A 47 6.95 -15.48 0.41
C TYR A 47 5.61 -15.98 0.97
N CYS A 48 4.56 -15.97 0.17
CA CYS A 48 3.24 -16.44 0.54
C CYS A 48 3.23 -17.94 0.84
N GLU A 49 3.91 -18.76 0.03
CA GLU A 49 4.09 -20.19 0.28
C GLU A 49 4.82 -20.45 1.61
N LYS A 50 5.91 -19.69 1.88
CA LYS A 50 6.70 -19.81 3.11
C LYS A 50 5.88 -19.58 4.39
N TYR A 51 4.90 -18.69 4.35
CA TYR A 51 4.15 -18.24 5.53
C TYR A 51 2.65 -18.61 5.52
N ASP A 52 2.23 -19.46 4.58
CA ASP A 52 0.82 -19.88 4.42
C ASP A 52 -0.14 -18.68 4.30
N ILE A 53 0.14 -17.81 3.33
CA ILE A 53 -0.60 -16.58 3.05
C ILE A 53 -1.20 -16.65 1.66
N ASP A 54 -2.46 -16.26 1.51
CA ASP A 54 -3.09 -16.15 0.18
C ASP A 54 -2.54 -14.94 -0.60
N PHE A 55 -2.36 -15.11 -1.92
CA PHE A 55 -1.93 -14.05 -2.82
C PHE A 55 -2.99 -13.74 -3.86
N TYR A 56 -3.28 -12.46 -4.08
CA TYR A 56 -4.28 -12.02 -5.05
C TYR A 56 -3.78 -10.88 -5.92
N VAL A 57 -4.02 -10.98 -7.23
CA VAL A 57 -3.69 -9.94 -8.20
C VAL A 57 -4.97 -9.30 -8.72
N ILE A 58 -5.11 -7.98 -8.57
CA ILE A 58 -6.15 -7.22 -9.24
C ILE A 58 -5.65 -6.95 -10.66
N ASP A 59 -6.10 -7.75 -11.61
CA ASP A 59 -5.66 -7.77 -13.02
C ASP A 59 -6.65 -7.12 -13.98
N LYS A 60 -7.80 -6.68 -13.47
CA LYS A 60 -8.87 -6.06 -14.25
C LYS A 60 -9.21 -4.66 -13.75
N PRO A 61 -9.57 -3.75 -14.65
CA PRO A 61 -10.12 -2.46 -14.25
C PRO A 61 -11.35 -2.62 -13.36
N GLN A 62 -11.39 -1.87 -12.27
CA GLN A 62 -12.50 -1.86 -11.33
C GLN A 62 -13.45 -0.68 -11.57
N PHE A 63 -13.00 0.30 -12.34
CA PHE A 63 -13.74 1.50 -12.65
C PHE A 63 -13.29 2.10 -14.00
N ASP A 64 -14.18 2.78 -14.73
CA ASP A 64 -13.93 3.23 -16.10
C ASP A 64 -13.08 4.50 -16.20
N VAL A 65 -13.07 5.32 -15.16
CA VAL A 65 -12.38 6.63 -15.15
C VAL A 65 -11.16 6.57 -14.23
N GLY A 66 -10.08 7.26 -14.62
CA GLY A 66 -8.91 7.49 -13.78
C GLY A 66 -7.78 6.50 -13.98
N THR A 67 -6.86 6.47 -13.04
CA THR A 67 -5.67 5.63 -13.06
C THR A 67 -5.86 4.33 -12.25
N PRO A 68 -5.18 3.24 -12.63
CA PRO A 68 -5.29 1.96 -11.92
C PRO A 68 -4.95 2.02 -10.43
N HIS A 69 -4.13 2.98 -9.99
CA HIS A 69 -3.72 3.11 -8.58
C HIS A 69 -4.88 3.11 -7.59
N TRP A 70 -6.05 3.61 -8.00
CA TRP A 70 -7.24 3.65 -7.15
C TRP A 70 -7.90 2.27 -6.96
N PHE A 71 -7.60 1.28 -7.80
CA PHE A 71 -8.25 -0.03 -7.73
C PHE A 71 -7.88 -0.82 -6.47
N ARG A 72 -6.77 -0.49 -5.81
CA ARG A 72 -6.37 -1.11 -4.53
C ARG A 72 -7.43 -0.96 -3.43
N TYR A 73 -8.21 0.11 -3.47
CA TYR A 73 -9.24 0.39 -2.46
C TYR A 73 -10.55 -0.39 -2.68
N PHE A 74 -10.65 -1.18 -3.75
CA PHE A 74 -11.78 -2.08 -4.01
C PHE A 74 -11.63 -3.45 -3.34
N ILE A 75 -10.58 -3.67 -2.56
CA ILE A 75 -10.23 -4.99 -2.02
C ILE A 75 -11.35 -5.61 -1.18
N PHE A 76 -12.08 -4.83 -0.40
CA PHE A 76 -13.19 -5.34 0.40
C PHE A 76 -14.43 -5.74 -0.42
N ASP A 77 -14.55 -5.28 -1.66
CA ASP A 77 -15.58 -5.76 -2.59
C ASP A 77 -15.14 -7.06 -3.27
N LEU A 78 -13.82 -7.18 -3.54
CA LEU A 78 -13.25 -8.31 -4.27
C LEU A 78 -12.92 -9.51 -3.37
N LYS A 79 -12.46 -9.25 -2.14
CA LYS A 79 -11.96 -10.25 -1.19
C LYS A 79 -12.37 -9.89 0.25
N PRO A 80 -13.69 -9.95 0.61
CA PRO A 80 -14.17 -9.49 1.92
C PRO A 80 -13.86 -10.46 3.09
N ASP A 81 -13.48 -11.71 2.81
CA ASP A 81 -13.49 -12.82 3.78
C ASP A 81 -12.14 -13.04 4.49
N TYR A 82 -11.25 -12.05 4.46
CA TYR A 82 -9.96 -12.10 5.15
C TYR A 82 -10.01 -11.27 6.42
N ASP A 83 -9.15 -11.63 7.38
CA ASP A 83 -9.02 -10.90 8.64
C ASP A 83 -7.99 -9.79 8.54
N ARG A 84 -6.90 -10.06 7.77
CA ARG A 84 -5.80 -9.11 7.58
C ARG A 84 -5.38 -9.06 6.13
N TYR A 85 -4.95 -7.86 5.71
CA TYR A 85 -4.61 -7.53 4.35
C TYR A 85 -3.25 -6.83 4.30
N LEU A 86 -2.43 -7.18 3.33
CA LEU A 86 -1.25 -6.43 2.94
C LEU A 86 -1.39 -6.03 1.47
N TYR A 87 -1.48 -4.74 1.20
CA TYR A 87 -1.30 -4.20 -0.14
C TYR A 87 0.17 -3.97 -0.43
N ILE A 88 0.61 -4.31 -1.63
CA ILE A 88 1.94 -4.02 -2.16
C ILE A 88 1.85 -3.49 -3.59
N ASP A 89 2.65 -2.48 -3.94
CA ASP A 89 2.79 -2.05 -5.34
C ASP A 89 3.46 -3.15 -6.18
N SER A 90 3.11 -3.24 -7.46
CA SER A 90 3.57 -4.29 -8.37
C SER A 90 5.07 -4.25 -8.68
N ASP A 91 5.74 -3.15 -8.36
CA ASP A 91 7.18 -2.95 -8.49
C ASP A 91 7.95 -3.15 -7.17
N ILE A 92 7.33 -3.84 -6.20
CA ILE A 92 7.98 -4.22 -4.94
C ILE A 92 8.39 -5.69 -4.97
N MET A 93 9.66 -5.96 -4.72
CA MET A 93 10.22 -7.31 -4.54
C MET A 93 10.44 -7.59 -3.06
N VAL A 94 10.12 -8.81 -2.60
CA VAL A 94 10.38 -9.23 -1.23
C VAL A 94 11.67 -10.07 -1.15
N HIS A 95 12.51 -9.77 -0.14
CA HIS A 95 13.71 -10.54 0.16
C HIS A 95 13.34 -11.89 0.80
N TRP A 96 14.08 -12.96 0.47
CA TRP A 96 13.81 -14.33 0.97
C TRP A 96 13.89 -14.46 2.50
N ASP A 97 14.72 -13.62 3.17
CA ASP A 97 14.88 -13.60 4.62
C ASP A 97 13.90 -12.68 5.34
N SER A 98 12.97 -12.06 4.60
CA SER A 98 11.94 -11.23 5.22
C SER A 98 11.15 -12.04 6.25
N PRO A 99 10.90 -11.47 7.44
CA PRO A 99 10.00 -12.08 8.41
C PRO A 99 8.54 -12.03 7.92
N ASP A 100 7.66 -12.86 8.51
CA ASP A 100 6.22 -12.69 8.32
C ASP A 100 5.81 -11.31 8.84
N ILE A 101 5.38 -10.43 7.94
CA ILE A 101 4.99 -9.06 8.28
C ILE A 101 3.76 -9.04 9.18
N PHE A 102 2.83 -10.01 9.04
CA PHE A 102 1.63 -10.09 9.84
C PHE A 102 1.91 -10.48 11.29
N ASP A 103 2.97 -11.26 11.52
CA ASP A 103 3.42 -11.63 12.86
C ASP A 103 4.32 -10.54 13.44
N TYR A 104 5.08 -9.85 12.59
CA TYR A 104 5.98 -8.76 12.99
C TYR A 104 5.18 -7.53 13.48
N TYR A 105 4.09 -7.19 12.80
CA TYR A 105 3.14 -6.13 13.16
C TYR A 105 1.78 -6.76 13.44
N ASN A 106 1.60 -7.34 14.61
CA ASN A 106 0.48 -8.21 14.95
C ASN A 106 -0.70 -7.52 15.67
N GLU A 107 -0.58 -6.23 16.00
CA GLU A 107 -1.67 -5.50 16.61
C GLU A 107 -2.76 -5.22 15.57
N LEU A 108 -4.03 -5.40 15.98
CA LEU A 108 -5.21 -5.14 15.14
C LEU A 108 -5.68 -3.69 15.27
N GLU A 109 -6.59 -3.29 14.39
CA GLU A 109 -7.21 -1.95 14.35
C GLU A 109 -6.20 -0.81 14.06
N LYS A 110 -5.04 -1.15 13.53
CA LYS A 110 -3.99 -0.22 13.14
C LYS A 110 -3.71 -0.28 11.65
N LEU A 111 -3.63 0.90 11.04
CA LEU A 111 -3.14 1.02 9.67
C LEU A 111 -1.62 1.19 9.70
N TYR A 112 -0.90 0.14 9.31
CA TYR A 112 0.54 0.15 9.24
C TYR A 112 1.00 0.57 7.84
N VAL A 113 1.83 1.60 7.78
CA VAL A 113 2.38 2.18 6.55
C VAL A 113 3.85 2.54 6.74
N VAL A 114 4.56 2.82 5.66
CA VAL A 114 5.94 3.31 5.74
C VAL A 114 5.97 4.79 5.37
N ARG A 115 6.68 5.59 6.18
CA ARG A 115 6.85 7.02 5.89
C ARG A 115 7.44 7.22 4.50
N ASP A 116 6.91 8.22 3.77
CA ASP A 116 7.48 8.56 2.46
C ASP A 116 8.78 9.33 2.64
N ASN A 117 9.89 8.71 2.27
CA ASN A 117 11.22 9.30 2.28
C ASN A 117 11.79 9.54 0.87
N SER A 118 10.91 9.58 -0.15
CA SER A 118 11.31 9.86 -1.54
C SER A 118 11.93 11.24 -1.76
N GLY A 119 11.72 12.16 -0.83
CA GLY A 119 12.32 13.49 -0.82
C GLY A 119 11.36 14.55 -0.30
N LEU A 120 11.84 15.37 0.61
CA LEU A 120 11.03 16.39 1.29
C LEU A 120 10.35 17.36 0.32
N SER A 121 11.04 17.79 -0.75
CA SER A 121 10.46 18.68 -1.76
C SER A 121 9.27 18.04 -2.46
N TRP A 122 9.37 16.76 -2.82
CA TRP A 122 8.31 16.03 -3.50
C TRP A 122 7.08 15.88 -2.59
N VAL A 123 7.28 15.53 -1.32
CA VAL A 123 6.21 15.42 -0.31
C VAL A 123 5.52 16.77 -0.12
N TRP A 124 6.30 17.83 0.09
CA TRP A 124 5.80 19.19 0.29
C TRP A 124 4.99 19.71 -0.91
N GLU A 125 5.50 19.53 -2.12
CA GLU A 125 4.80 19.91 -3.35
C GLU A 125 3.51 19.11 -3.55
N SER A 126 3.53 17.81 -3.23
CA SER A 126 2.36 16.96 -3.32
C SER A 126 1.27 17.42 -2.34
N ILE A 127 1.62 17.65 -1.07
CA ILE A 127 0.69 18.17 -0.05
C ILE A 127 0.09 19.49 -0.51
N ASN A 128 0.92 20.47 -0.89
CA ASN A 128 0.43 21.79 -1.28
C ASN A 128 -0.46 21.75 -2.53
N ALA A 129 -0.15 20.90 -3.49
CA ALA A 129 -0.96 20.76 -4.69
C ALA A 129 -2.40 20.30 -4.36
N TYR A 130 -2.55 19.33 -3.45
CA TYR A 130 -3.85 18.78 -3.10
C TYR A 130 -4.62 19.58 -2.03
N LYS A 131 -3.99 20.56 -1.39
CA LYS A 131 -4.61 21.35 -0.31
C LYS A 131 -5.94 21.99 -0.72
N GLN A 132 -6.09 22.40 -1.98
CA GLN A 132 -7.33 22.98 -2.51
C GLN A 132 -8.50 21.98 -2.62
N LEU A 133 -8.23 20.68 -2.70
CA LEU A 133 -9.26 19.63 -2.73
C LEU A 133 -9.66 19.18 -1.31
N PHE A 134 -8.86 19.52 -0.31
CA PHE A 134 -9.03 19.11 1.09
C PHE A 134 -8.96 20.33 2.02
N GLU A 135 -9.79 21.34 1.71
CA GLU A 135 -9.85 22.58 2.48
C GLU A 135 -10.10 22.31 3.98
N GLY A 136 -9.37 23.03 4.83
CA GLY A 136 -9.50 22.91 6.30
C GLY A 136 -8.77 21.71 6.91
N ILE A 137 -8.14 20.86 6.11
CA ILE A 137 -7.32 19.74 6.61
C ILE A 137 -5.85 20.13 6.53
N ASP A 138 -5.19 20.16 7.69
CA ASP A 138 -3.75 20.40 7.79
C ASP A 138 -3.01 19.06 7.86
N LEU A 139 -2.47 18.63 6.71
CA LEU A 139 -1.71 17.41 6.60
C LEU A 139 -0.26 17.66 7.00
N ASP A 140 0.14 17.08 8.13
CA ASP A 140 1.50 17.12 8.63
C ASP A 140 2.42 16.29 7.72
N TRP A 141 3.43 16.92 7.13
CA TRP A 141 4.40 16.26 6.24
C TRP A 141 5.20 15.16 6.96
N GLU A 142 5.42 15.26 8.26
CA GLU A 142 6.08 14.22 9.05
C GLU A 142 5.26 12.94 9.15
N LYS A 143 3.96 13.04 8.92
CA LYS A 143 3.02 11.91 8.91
C LYS A 143 2.69 11.41 7.51
N TYR A 144 3.27 12.02 6.48
CA TYR A 144 3.04 11.60 5.10
C TYR A 144 3.68 10.25 4.82
N PHE A 145 2.89 9.31 4.33
CA PHE A 145 3.33 7.95 4.05
C PHE A 145 3.25 7.60 2.58
N ASN A 146 4.10 6.66 2.18
CA ASN A 146 4.05 6.03 0.86
C ASN A 146 2.92 4.99 0.81
N SER A 147 2.09 5.05 -0.22
CA SER A 147 0.93 4.16 -0.36
C SER A 147 1.26 2.78 -0.95
N GLY A 148 2.51 2.53 -1.30
CA GLY A 148 2.94 1.28 -1.94
C GLY A 148 2.94 0.05 -1.02
N VAL A 149 2.97 0.25 0.31
CA VAL A 149 2.83 -0.81 1.30
C VAL A 149 1.84 -0.39 2.36
N GLN A 150 0.75 -1.15 2.52
CA GLN A 150 -0.30 -0.88 3.49
C GLN A 150 -0.71 -2.19 4.15
N LEU A 151 -0.42 -2.33 5.47
CA LEU A 151 -0.87 -3.48 6.26
C LEU A 151 -2.03 -3.05 7.16
N PHE A 152 -3.15 -3.73 7.07
CA PHE A 152 -4.38 -3.40 7.76
C PHE A 152 -5.23 -4.66 8.00
N ASP A 153 -6.35 -4.51 8.70
CA ASP A 153 -7.28 -5.59 8.98
C ASP A 153 -8.73 -5.22 8.60
N LYS A 154 -9.65 -6.13 8.83
CA LYS A 154 -11.08 -5.97 8.50
C LYS A 154 -11.77 -4.80 9.18
N SER A 155 -11.23 -4.26 10.29
CA SER A 155 -11.79 -3.07 10.96
C SER A 155 -11.70 -1.82 10.09
N HIS A 156 -10.75 -1.79 9.14
CA HIS A 156 -10.56 -0.69 8.20
C HIS A 156 -11.51 -0.71 6.99
N LYS A 157 -12.48 -1.65 6.96
CA LYS A 157 -13.40 -1.79 5.83
C LYS A 157 -14.12 -0.48 5.51
N ASP A 158 -14.67 0.19 6.52
CA ASP A 158 -15.44 1.42 6.32
C ASP A 158 -14.54 2.56 5.81
N LEU A 159 -13.31 2.65 6.29
CA LEU A 159 -12.32 3.62 5.80
C LEU A 159 -12.03 3.42 4.31
N TYR A 160 -11.72 2.19 3.89
CA TYR A 160 -11.40 1.88 2.49
C TYR A 160 -12.61 2.05 1.57
N GLN A 161 -13.79 1.62 2.00
CA GLN A 161 -15.02 1.77 1.22
C GLN A 161 -15.43 3.25 1.09
N SER A 162 -15.28 4.04 2.15
CA SER A 162 -15.56 5.48 2.10
C SER A 162 -14.56 6.21 1.19
N PHE A 163 -13.28 5.85 1.23
CA PHE A 163 -12.27 6.43 0.34
C PHE A 163 -12.49 6.02 -1.12
N LYS A 164 -12.84 4.76 -1.37
CA LYS A 164 -13.25 4.28 -2.69
C LYS A 164 -14.47 5.08 -3.20
N GLN A 165 -15.50 5.26 -2.36
CA GLN A 165 -16.69 6.01 -2.74
C GLN A 165 -16.38 7.47 -3.04
N PHE A 166 -15.56 8.12 -2.21
CA PHE A 166 -15.05 9.46 -2.48
C PHE A 166 -14.41 9.57 -3.88
N TYR A 167 -13.60 8.58 -4.26
CA TYR A 167 -13.02 8.55 -5.60
C TYR A 167 -14.05 8.34 -6.69
N VAL A 168 -14.96 7.39 -6.54
CA VAL A 168 -16.03 7.11 -7.53
C VAL A 168 -16.86 8.34 -7.79
N ASP A 169 -17.28 9.05 -6.74
CA ASP A 169 -18.13 10.24 -6.82
C ASP A 169 -17.42 11.45 -7.44
N ASN A 170 -16.08 11.51 -7.36
CA ASN A 170 -15.28 12.65 -7.81
C ASN A 170 -14.27 12.29 -8.92
N SER A 171 -14.39 11.12 -9.53
CA SER A 171 -13.36 10.55 -10.39
C SER A 171 -12.96 11.42 -11.59
N GLU A 172 -13.91 12.06 -12.25
CA GLU A 172 -13.64 12.95 -13.40
C GLU A 172 -12.84 14.19 -12.98
N SER A 173 -13.24 14.84 -11.89
CA SER A 173 -12.58 16.04 -11.37
C SER A 173 -11.19 15.72 -10.81
N ILE A 174 -11.07 14.63 -10.06
CA ILE A 174 -9.77 14.14 -9.54
C ILE A 174 -8.85 13.80 -10.71
N PHE A 175 -9.32 13.09 -11.72
CA PHE A 175 -8.51 12.71 -12.87
C PHE A 175 -8.04 13.92 -13.68
N ALA A 176 -8.93 14.89 -13.93
CA ALA A 176 -8.58 16.15 -14.59
C ALA A 176 -7.51 16.92 -13.80
N PHE A 177 -7.68 17.02 -12.48
CA PHE A 177 -6.73 17.64 -11.59
C PHE A 177 -5.36 16.92 -11.60
N GLN A 178 -5.35 15.59 -11.50
CA GLN A 178 -4.13 14.78 -11.51
C GLN A 178 -3.34 14.88 -12.82
N LYS A 179 -4.01 15.08 -13.96
CA LYS A 179 -3.35 15.38 -15.23
C LYS A 179 -2.55 16.68 -15.21
N GLN A 180 -3.00 17.67 -14.45
CA GLN A 180 -2.29 18.94 -14.30
C GLN A 180 -1.15 18.86 -13.31
N VAL A 181 -1.38 18.26 -12.14
CA VAL A 181 -0.42 18.19 -11.04
C VAL A 181 0.69 17.15 -11.29
N ARG A 182 0.33 16.01 -11.88
CA ARG A 182 1.24 14.88 -12.23
C ARG A 182 2.04 14.33 -11.05
N LYS A 183 1.52 14.40 -9.84
CA LYS A 183 2.13 13.85 -8.63
C LYS A 183 1.08 13.48 -7.58
N GLY A 184 1.48 12.66 -6.63
CA GLY A 184 0.66 12.33 -5.46
C GLY A 184 -0.53 11.40 -5.73
N PHE A 185 -0.97 11.24 -6.97
CA PHE A 185 -2.08 10.40 -7.46
C PHE A 185 -3.10 10.00 -6.36
N ASP A 186 -3.17 8.73 -5.98
CA ASP A 186 -4.00 8.23 -4.88
C ASP A 186 -3.34 8.42 -3.50
N GLN A 187 -2.02 8.46 -3.46
CA GLN A 187 -1.25 8.55 -2.21
C GLN A 187 -1.56 9.82 -1.42
N THR A 188 -1.49 11.00 -2.06
CA THR A 188 -1.76 12.25 -1.34
C THR A 188 -3.22 12.38 -0.90
N PRO A 189 -4.23 12.10 -1.74
CA PRO A 189 -5.61 12.02 -1.29
C PRO A 189 -5.82 11.05 -0.11
N PHE A 190 -5.19 9.88 -0.13
CA PHE A 190 -5.33 8.91 0.95
C PHE A 190 -4.70 9.39 2.26
N ASN A 191 -3.57 10.09 2.21
CA ASN A 191 -2.97 10.74 3.37
C ASN A 191 -3.90 11.80 3.97
N TYR A 192 -4.51 12.67 3.15
CA TYR A 192 -5.51 13.64 3.58
C TYR A 192 -6.74 12.97 4.20
N PHE A 193 -7.25 11.92 3.56
CA PHE A 193 -8.44 11.20 4.01
C PHE A 193 -8.21 10.53 5.37
N ASN A 194 -7.05 9.94 5.59
CA ASN A 194 -6.66 9.35 6.88
C ASN A 194 -6.52 10.43 7.96
N THR A 195 -5.97 11.59 7.64
CA THR A 195 -5.88 12.74 8.56
C THR A 195 -7.26 13.23 8.97
N TYR A 196 -8.18 13.36 8.00
CA TYR A 196 -9.58 13.76 8.26
C TYR A 196 -10.30 12.79 9.19
N ASN A 197 -10.12 11.49 8.99
CA ASN A 197 -10.78 10.44 9.77
C ASN A 197 -10.07 10.13 11.11
N ASN A 198 -8.96 10.79 11.42
CA ASN A 198 -8.12 10.49 12.60
C ASN A 198 -7.77 9.00 12.69
N THR A 199 -7.44 8.38 11.54
CA THR A 199 -7.06 6.97 11.48
C THR A 199 -5.85 6.69 12.37
N ASP A 200 -5.87 5.59 13.14
CA ASP A 200 -4.72 5.17 13.96
C ASP A 200 -3.61 4.60 13.06
N ILE A 201 -2.74 5.51 12.60
CA ILE A 201 -1.63 5.21 11.71
C ILE A 201 -0.39 4.84 12.52
N HIS A 202 0.21 3.71 12.19
CA HIS A 202 1.47 3.24 12.75
C HIS A 202 2.54 3.11 11.68
N PHE A 203 3.68 3.75 11.90
CA PHE A 203 4.80 3.68 10.97
C PHE A 203 5.62 2.41 11.17
N MET A 204 5.70 1.63 10.10
CA MET A 204 6.61 0.49 10.00
C MET A 204 8.05 0.93 9.78
N SER A 205 8.98 0.01 10.03
CA SER A 205 10.38 0.18 9.62
C SER A 205 10.47 0.37 8.10
N GLU A 206 11.34 1.29 7.66
CA GLU A 206 11.65 1.54 6.24
C GLU A 206 12.13 0.28 5.49
N ARG A 207 12.60 -0.73 6.21
CA ARG A 207 12.96 -2.03 5.63
C ARG A 207 11.81 -2.71 4.89
N PHE A 208 10.56 -2.41 5.25
CA PHE A 208 9.35 -2.94 4.59
C PHE A 208 8.86 -2.09 3.40
N ASN A 209 9.59 -1.05 3.04
CA ASN A 209 9.34 -0.27 1.81
C ASN A 209 10.58 0.56 1.48
N LEU A 210 11.66 -0.11 1.10
CA LEU A 210 12.90 0.56 0.72
C LEU A 210 12.74 1.14 -0.68
N VAL A 211 12.35 2.39 -0.75
CA VAL A 211 12.09 3.13 -2.00
C VAL A 211 13.37 3.49 -2.74
N HIS A 212 13.26 3.86 -4.02
CA HIS A 212 14.34 4.34 -4.87
C HIS A 212 15.41 3.32 -5.26
N MET A 213 15.07 2.05 -5.27
CA MET A 213 15.97 0.98 -5.69
C MET A 213 16.48 1.15 -7.14
N ALA A 214 15.82 1.97 -7.95
CA ALA A 214 16.27 2.32 -9.30
C ALA A 214 17.43 3.35 -9.34
N ARG A 215 17.76 3.99 -8.22
CA ARG A 215 18.83 5.00 -8.18
C ARG A 215 20.21 4.33 -8.20
N LYS A 216 21.10 4.81 -9.09
CA LYS A 216 22.45 4.27 -9.23
C LYS A 216 23.23 4.28 -7.91
N GLU A 217 23.03 5.31 -7.08
CA GLU A 217 23.71 5.46 -5.80
C GLU A 217 23.39 4.32 -4.83
N ILE A 218 22.14 3.86 -4.85
CA ILE A 218 21.69 2.73 -4.01
C ILE A 218 22.22 1.41 -4.57
N LEU A 219 22.14 1.21 -5.90
CA LEU A 219 22.61 -0.01 -6.56
C LEU A 219 24.14 -0.19 -6.47
N GLN A 220 24.90 0.87 -6.27
CA GLN A 220 26.35 0.82 -6.06
C GLN A 220 26.73 0.44 -4.63
N ASN A 221 25.80 0.45 -3.70
CA ASN A 221 26.06 0.15 -2.30
C ASN A 221 25.20 -1.04 -1.83
N TYR A 222 25.75 -2.24 -1.95
CA TYR A 222 25.09 -3.49 -1.54
C TYR A 222 24.59 -3.48 -0.10
N TYR A 223 25.21 -2.68 0.78
CA TYR A 223 24.76 -2.54 2.16
C TYR A 223 23.31 -2.07 2.28
N PHE A 224 22.86 -1.16 1.40
CA PHE A 224 21.46 -0.74 1.39
C PHE A 224 20.51 -1.83 0.87
N ILE A 225 20.98 -2.66 -0.06
CA ILE A 225 20.21 -3.80 -0.55
C ILE A 225 19.97 -4.78 0.59
N ASP A 226 21.02 -5.13 1.33
CA ASP A 226 20.95 -6.07 2.45
C ASP A 226 20.12 -5.56 3.64
N MET A 227 19.91 -4.24 3.75
CA MET A 227 19.06 -3.65 4.78
C MET A 227 17.56 -3.77 4.50
N GLY A 228 17.15 -3.88 3.25
CA GLY A 228 15.74 -3.93 2.86
C GLY A 228 15.13 -5.33 2.98
N TRP A 229 13.89 -5.41 3.43
CA TRP A 229 13.08 -6.61 3.31
C TRP A 229 12.15 -6.53 2.10
N PHE A 230 11.58 -5.34 1.81
CA PHE A 230 10.80 -5.06 0.63
C PHE A 230 11.51 -3.96 -0.17
N TRP A 231 11.93 -4.30 -1.38
CA TRP A 231 12.63 -3.39 -2.30
C TRP A 231 11.65 -2.80 -3.30
N HIS A 232 11.44 -1.49 -3.23
CA HIS A 232 10.51 -0.77 -4.07
C HIS A 232 11.24 -0.08 -5.25
N PHE A 233 10.99 -0.58 -6.45
CA PHE A 233 11.61 -0.10 -7.68
C PHE A 233 10.83 1.04 -8.32
N ASN A 234 10.29 1.93 -7.52
CA ASN A 234 9.49 3.06 -7.98
C ASN A 234 10.25 3.94 -8.96
N GLY A 235 9.58 4.32 -10.08
CA GLY A 235 10.13 5.21 -11.10
C GLY A 235 11.05 4.52 -12.10
N ILE A 236 11.07 3.20 -12.20
CA ILE A 236 11.63 2.48 -13.33
C ILE A 236 10.64 2.63 -14.50
N PRO A 237 11.11 3.11 -15.68
CA PRO A 237 10.27 3.26 -16.85
C PRO A 237 9.88 1.90 -17.45
#